data_d254165947250bd0db3eed9fecd7d2c8
#
_entry.id   d254165947250bd0db3eed9fecd7d2c8
#
_cell.length_a   1.000
_cell.length_b   1.000
_cell.length_c   1.000
_cell.angle_alpha   90.00
_cell.angle_beta   90.00
_cell.angle_gamma   90.00
#
_symmetry.space_group_name_H-M   'P 1'
#
loop_
_entity.id
_entity.type
_entity.pdbx_description
1 polymer ?
#
loop_
_entity_poly.entity_id
_entity_poly.type
_entity_poly.pdbx_seq_one_letter_code
_entity_poly.pdbx_strand_id
1 'polypeptide(L)'
;FNSFQCPDYYFYAFDLRSGKHVASFCPKGDGPEDYLSCDESAQLIKENGDNKIWVRDYNKQKIHLINITQSIIQQKTICDSIIPFEWTKHFAYPLLSVFFLDDGSMLGINQCEESPATSGNGYTPRDLYLFKESFDNKIREYHLYQSPVISLDDKVKFECFEFYNAVYRIRPNCTQLAIAMKMLAQVSVVDIETGEQRNYRMKESLTYPDIEKDIYKSRRYYETMAVNDQYIFALYVDAVMKDVPPPYSSHVIHVLTWNGEPAYKIHVDESIRYITLDTFGDTLYAIDVADNLYSYDISRL
;
A
#
# COMPACT_ATOMS: atom_id res chain seq x y z
N PHE A 1 -10.22 10.76 -2.30
CA PHE A 1 -10.30 10.45 -0.87
C PHE A 1 -11.12 9.18 -0.67
N ASN A 2 -10.56 8.19 0.02
CA ASN A 2 -11.26 6.96 0.38
C ASN A 2 -11.72 7.04 1.84
N SER A 3 -13.00 6.79 2.11
CA SER A 3 -13.54 6.90 3.45
C SER A 3 -14.36 5.68 3.86
N PHE A 4 -13.86 4.94 4.83
CA PHE A 4 -14.63 3.88 5.50
C PHE A 4 -15.67 4.44 6.49
N GLN A 5 -15.49 5.66 6.96
CA GLN A 5 -16.36 6.28 7.98
C GLN A 5 -17.61 6.95 7.39
N CYS A 6 -17.57 7.34 6.10
CA CYS A 6 -18.76 7.90 5.46
C CYS A 6 -19.76 6.80 5.11
N PRO A 7 -21.06 6.99 5.37
CA PRO A 7 -22.04 5.92 5.27
C PRO A 7 -22.37 5.47 3.84
N ASP A 8 -22.33 6.40 2.87
CA ASP A 8 -22.96 6.20 1.58
C ASP A 8 -22.01 5.77 0.46
N TYR A 9 -20.77 6.25 0.47
CA TYR A 9 -19.79 6.02 -0.60
C TYR A 9 -18.41 5.70 -0.04
N TYR A 10 -17.58 5.02 -0.85
CA TYR A 10 -16.18 4.78 -0.53
C TYR A 10 -15.27 5.90 -0.97
N PHE A 11 -15.56 6.58 -2.08
CA PHE A 11 -14.71 7.62 -2.64
C PHE A 11 -15.44 8.95 -2.77
N TYR A 12 -14.71 10.01 -2.43
CA TYR A 12 -15.14 11.41 -2.51
C TYR A 12 -14.09 12.20 -3.26
N ALA A 13 -14.51 12.96 -4.27
CA ALA A 13 -13.66 13.88 -5.01
C ALA A 13 -13.92 15.31 -4.57
N PHE A 14 -12.84 16.07 -4.40
CA PHE A 14 -12.87 17.48 -4.02
C PHE A 14 -12.05 18.29 -5.00
N ASP A 15 -12.52 19.49 -5.34
CA ASP A 15 -11.72 20.48 -6.03
C ASP A 15 -10.69 21.08 -5.07
N LEU A 16 -9.41 20.91 -5.38
CA LEU A 16 -8.30 21.32 -4.49
C LEU A 16 -8.20 22.85 -4.29
N ARG A 17 -8.70 23.67 -5.25
CA ARG A 17 -8.62 25.13 -5.16
C ARG A 17 -9.70 25.70 -4.27
N SER A 18 -10.89 25.15 -4.36
CA SER A 18 -12.07 25.64 -3.61
C SER A 18 -12.38 24.83 -2.36
N GLY A 19 -11.78 23.64 -2.18
CA GLY A 19 -12.11 22.68 -1.14
C GLY A 19 -13.52 22.08 -1.26
N LYS A 20 -14.22 22.34 -2.38
CA LYS A 20 -15.60 21.88 -2.54
C LYS A 20 -15.65 20.43 -2.99
N HIS A 21 -16.58 19.69 -2.42
CA HIS A 21 -16.97 18.37 -2.90
C HIS A 21 -17.52 18.47 -4.33
N VAL A 22 -17.03 17.63 -5.25
CA VAL A 22 -17.42 17.65 -6.66
C VAL A 22 -18.12 16.38 -7.09
N ALA A 23 -17.81 15.20 -6.49
CA ALA A 23 -18.48 13.95 -6.79
C ALA A 23 -18.25 12.91 -5.69
N SER A 24 -19.16 11.91 -5.63
CA SER A 24 -18.99 10.67 -4.86
C SER A 24 -19.20 9.47 -5.76
N PHE A 25 -18.43 8.40 -5.57
CA PHE A 25 -18.54 7.19 -6.36
C PHE A 25 -18.20 5.94 -5.54
N CYS A 26 -18.51 4.76 -6.07
CA CYS A 26 -18.51 3.47 -5.38
C CYS A 26 -19.47 3.48 -4.17
N PRO A 27 -20.80 3.47 -4.42
CA PRO A 27 -21.80 3.42 -3.35
C PRO A 27 -21.64 2.16 -2.51
N LYS A 28 -21.90 2.29 -1.20
CA LYS A 28 -21.85 1.16 -0.26
C LYS A 28 -23.17 0.42 -0.24
N GLY A 29 -23.11 -0.90 -0.42
CA GLY A 29 -24.32 -1.74 -0.37
C GLY A 29 -24.14 -3.10 -1.04
N ASP A 30 -25.23 -3.87 -1.05
CA ASP A 30 -25.31 -5.22 -1.61
C ASP A 30 -25.82 -5.26 -3.05
N GLY A 31 -26.27 -4.13 -3.60
CA GLY A 31 -26.79 -4.03 -4.96
C GLY A 31 -25.77 -4.42 -6.02
N PRO A 32 -26.19 -4.65 -7.28
CA PRO A 32 -25.32 -5.08 -8.36
C PRO A 32 -24.27 -4.02 -8.73
N GLU A 33 -24.56 -2.74 -8.50
CA GLU A 33 -23.64 -1.60 -8.76
C GLU A 33 -23.00 -1.05 -7.50
N ASP A 34 -23.32 -1.62 -6.32
CA ASP A 34 -22.74 -1.23 -5.04
C ASP A 34 -21.45 -1.98 -4.74
N TYR A 35 -20.74 -1.54 -3.72
CA TYR A 35 -19.48 -2.10 -3.26
C TYR A 35 -19.61 -2.51 -1.79
N LEU A 36 -19.19 -3.74 -1.46
CA LEU A 36 -19.19 -4.25 -0.08
C LEU A 36 -17.90 -3.90 0.65
N SER A 37 -16.80 -3.76 -0.09
CA SER A 37 -15.51 -3.34 0.44
C SER A 37 -14.69 -2.66 -0.65
N CYS A 38 -13.89 -1.67 -0.29
CA CYS A 38 -12.92 -1.07 -1.18
C CYS A 38 -11.57 -1.00 -0.51
N ASP A 39 -10.56 -1.52 -1.21
CA ASP A 39 -9.17 -1.54 -0.76
C ASP A 39 -8.58 -0.13 -0.71
N GLU A 40 -7.76 0.16 0.33
CA GLU A 40 -6.97 1.39 0.44
C GLU A 40 -5.76 1.42 -0.49
N SER A 41 -5.31 0.27 -0.99
CA SER A 41 -4.11 0.13 -1.85
C SER A 41 -4.42 0.31 -3.35
N ALA A 42 -5.40 1.14 -3.66
CA ALA A 42 -5.82 1.39 -5.03
C ALA A 42 -4.70 2.00 -5.88
N GLN A 43 -4.48 1.44 -7.06
CA GLN A 43 -3.51 1.93 -8.03
C GLN A 43 -4.16 2.96 -8.95
N LEU A 44 -3.65 4.20 -8.89
CA LEU A 44 -4.05 5.28 -9.81
C LEU A 44 -3.30 5.12 -11.13
N ILE A 45 -4.02 5.18 -12.25
CA ILE A 45 -3.46 5.16 -13.59
C ILE A 45 -4.05 6.27 -14.45
N LYS A 46 -3.34 6.64 -15.52
CA LYS A 46 -3.84 7.58 -16.53
C LYS A 46 -3.88 6.89 -17.87
N GLU A 47 -5.07 6.82 -18.46
CA GLU A 47 -5.29 6.16 -19.75
C GLU A 47 -6.22 7.00 -20.62
N ASN A 48 -5.83 7.26 -21.89
CA ASN A 48 -6.59 8.05 -22.85
C ASN A 48 -7.02 9.45 -22.35
N GLY A 49 -6.23 10.05 -21.45
CA GLY A 49 -6.53 11.36 -20.87
C GLY A 49 -7.40 11.30 -19.60
N ASP A 50 -8.03 10.16 -19.31
CA ASP A 50 -8.81 9.95 -18.10
C ASP A 50 -7.93 9.44 -16.93
N ASN A 51 -8.20 9.92 -15.73
CA ASN A 51 -7.68 9.34 -14.50
C ASN A 51 -8.58 8.17 -14.07
N LYS A 52 -7.96 7.04 -13.82
CA LYS A 52 -8.65 5.81 -13.43
C LYS A 52 -8.00 5.21 -12.18
N ILE A 53 -8.73 4.37 -11.47
CA ILE A 53 -8.26 3.73 -10.26
C ILE A 53 -8.68 2.26 -10.23
N TRP A 54 -7.74 1.37 -9.94
CA TRP A 54 -8.05 -0.01 -9.64
C TRP A 54 -8.54 -0.14 -8.21
N VAL A 55 -9.73 -0.68 -8.02
CA VAL A 55 -10.40 -0.86 -6.73
C VAL A 55 -10.78 -2.31 -6.55
N ARG A 56 -10.35 -2.90 -5.46
CA ARG A 56 -10.63 -4.29 -5.13
C ARG A 56 -11.79 -4.39 -4.14
N ASP A 57 -12.84 -5.11 -4.50
CA ASP A 57 -13.91 -5.52 -3.61
C ASP A 57 -13.70 -6.98 -3.19
N TYR A 58 -13.16 -7.17 -1.97
CA TYR A 58 -12.87 -8.50 -1.43
C TYR A 58 -14.12 -9.37 -1.26
N ASN A 59 -15.20 -8.76 -0.80
CA ASN A 59 -16.41 -9.49 -0.45
C ASN A 59 -17.16 -9.92 -1.70
N LYS A 60 -17.12 -9.11 -2.76
CA LYS A 60 -17.66 -9.48 -4.08
C LYS A 60 -16.69 -10.27 -4.94
N GLN A 61 -15.46 -10.45 -4.48
CA GLN A 61 -14.38 -11.14 -5.20
C GLN A 61 -14.17 -10.58 -6.61
N LYS A 62 -14.07 -9.26 -6.70
CA LYS A 62 -13.90 -8.52 -7.96
C LYS A 62 -12.86 -7.41 -7.81
N ILE A 63 -12.22 -7.09 -8.92
CA ILE A 63 -11.40 -5.89 -9.06
C ILE A 63 -12.01 -5.05 -10.15
N HIS A 64 -12.21 -3.77 -9.87
CA HIS A 64 -12.90 -2.81 -10.73
C HIS A 64 -11.91 -1.75 -11.21
N LEU A 65 -11.93 -1.42 -12.49
CA LEU A 65 -11.28 -0.23 -13.02
C LEU A 65 -12.29 0.91 -13.07
N ILE A 66 -12.25 1.77 -12.08
CA ILE A 66 -13.13 2.93 -11.97
C ILE A 66 -12.54 4.09 -12.73
N ASN A 67 -13.33 4.67 -13.64
CA ASN A 67 -12.96 5.88 -14.36
C ASN A 67 -13.35 7.10 -13.53
N ILE A 68 -12.38 7.69 -12.83
CA ILE A 68 -12.59 8.83 -11.94
C ILE A 68 -13.06 10.05 -12.75
N THR A 69 -12.40 10.33 -13.88
CA THR A 69 -12.73 11.49 -14.71
C THR A 69 -14.19 11.43 -15.18
N GLN A 70 -14.61 10.29 -15.75
CA GLN A 70 -15.98 10.13 -16.21
C GLN A 70 -16.99 10.05 -15.06
N SER A 71 -16.61 9.48 -13.92
CA SER A 71 -17.47 9.44 -12.73
C SER A 71 -17.77 10.85 -12.19
N ILE A 72 -16.79 11.75 -12.21
CA ILE A 72 -16.98 13.16 -11.84
C ILE A 72 -17.89 13.86 -12.85
N ILE A 73 -17.65 13.68 -14.15
CA ILE A 73 -18.44 14.32 -15.21
C ILE A 73 -19.91 13.86 -15.16
N GLN A 74 -20.13 12.56 -14.99
CA GLN A 74 -21.47 11.97 -15.04
C GLN A 74 -22.17 11.91 -13.69
N GLN A 75 -21.51 12.30 -12.58
CA GLN A 75 -22.03 12.27 -11.20
C GLN A 75 -22.53 10.88 -10.78
N LYS A 76 -21.85 9.83 -11.23
CA LYS A 76 -22.14 8.42 -10.88
C LYS A 76 -20.87 7.59 -11.07
N THR A 77 -20.81 6.40 -10.46
CA THR A 77 -19.71 5.47 -10.67
C THR A 77 -19.67 5.00 -12.13
N ILE A 78 -18.56 5.21 -12.81
CA ILE A 78 -18.27 4.66 -14.15
C ILE A 78 -17.17 3.61 -13.98
N CYS A 79 -17.50 2.37 -14.30
CA CYS A 79 -16.58 1.24 -14.26
C CYS A 79 -16.26 0.79 -15.67
N ASP A 80 -14.98 0.93 -16.09
CA ASP A 80 -14.53 0.59 -17.45
C ASP A 80 -14.27 -0.91 -17.61
N SER A 81 -13.88 -1.60 -16.51
CA SER A 81 -13.57 -3.03 -16.53
C SER A 81 -13.80 -3.69 -15.18
N ILE A 82 -14.16 -4.97 -15.19
CA ILE A 82 -14.32 -5.80 -14.00
C ILE A 82 -13.55 -7.10 -14.21
N ILE A 83 -12.64 -7.41 -13.30
CA ILE A 83 -11.87 -8.65 -13.31
C ILE A 83 -12.34 -9.51 -12.14
N PRO A 84 -12.77 -10.77 -12.39
CA PRO A 84 -13.03 -11.72 -11.31
C PRO A 84 -11.77 -11.97 -10.49
N PHE A 85 -11.90 -11.94 -9.16
CA PHE A 85 -10.79 -12.20 -8.23
C PHE A 85 -11.24 -13.21 -7.17
N GLU A 86 -11.45 -14.45 -7.61
CA GLU A 86 -11.87 -15.54 -6.73
C GLU A 86 -10.70 -16.04 -5.87
N TRP A 87 -10.19 -15.15 -4.99
CA TRP A 87 -8.99 -15.41 -4.20
C TRP A 87 -9.08 -16.70 -3.36
N THR A 88 -10.28 -17.08 -2.92
CA THR A 88 -10.52 -18.31 -2.15
C THR A 88 -10.16 -19.60 -2.89
N LYS A 89 -10.02 -19.55 -4.21
CA LYS A 89 -9.56 -20.69 -5.01
C LYS A 89 -8.06 -20.92 -4.96
N HIS A 90 -7.29 -19.87 -4.70
CA HIS A 90 -5.85 -19.87 -4.90
C HIS A 90 -5.05 -19.58 -3.62
N PHE A 91 -5.68 -18.92 -2.64
CA PHE A 91 -5.00 -18.43 -1.45
C PHE A 91 -5.79 -18.76 -0.20
N ALA A 92 -5.09 -19.04 0.90
CA ALA A 92 -5.70 -19.20 2.23
C ALA A 92 -6.27 -17.88 2.76
N TYR A 93 -5.67 -16.76 2.33
CA TYR A 93 -6.08 -15.40 2.67
C TYR A 93 -6.08 -14.50 1.42
N PRO A 94 -6.87 -13.41 1.38
CA PRO A 94 -6.84 -12.45 0.28
C PRO A 94 -5.43 -11.86 0.11
N LEU A 95 -5.00 -11.62 -1.13
CA LEU A 95 -3.79 -10.85 -1.37
C LEU A 95 -3.89 -9.47 -0.70
N LEU A 96 -2.80 -9.00 -0.08
CA LEU A 96 -2.78 -7.68 0.58
C LEU A 96 -2.92 -6.53 -0.41
N SER A 97 -2.27 -6.64 -1.55
CA SER A 97 -2.33 -5.67 -2.64
C SER A 97 -2.20 -6.37 -3.97
N VAL A 98 -2.78 -5.77 -5.00
CA VAL A 98 -2.62 -6.19 -6.40
C VAL A 98 -2.30 -4.95 -7.21
N PHE A 99 -1.24 -5.03 -8.01
CA PHE A 99 -0.84 -3.98 -8.95
C PHE A 99 -0.94 -4.51 -10.37
N PHE A 100 -1.44 -3.68 -11.27
CA PHE A 100 -1.52 -3.96 -12.70
C PHE A 100 -0.31 -3.37 -13.40
N LEU A 101 0.34 -4.16 -14.25
CA LEU A 101 1.51 -3.77 -15.00
C LEU A 101 1.13 -3.40 -16.43
N ASP A 102 2.01 -2.65 -17.12
CA ASP A 102 1.74 -2.13 -18.46
C ASP A 102 1.56 -3.23 -19.52
N ASP A 103 2.12 -4.43 -19.28
CA ASP A 103 1.99 -5.61 -20.17
C ASP A 103 0.73 -6.45 -19.91
N GLY A 104 -0.16 -5.97 -19.00
CA GLY A 104 -1.37 -6.67 -18.60
C GLY A 104 -1.15 -7.76 -17.55
N SER A 105 0.07 -7.96 -17.07
CA SER A 105 0.33 -8.85 -15.94
C SER A 105 -0.05 -8.18 -14.60
N MET A 106 -0.13 -8.99 -13.54
CA MET A 106 -0.54 -8.52 -12.22
C MET A 106 0.47 -8.96 -11.17
N LEU A 107 0.87 -8.03 -10.31
CA LEU A 107 1.73 -8.31 -9.17
C LEU A 107 0.87 -8.36 -7.89
N GLY A 108 0.77 -9.53 -7.28
CA GLY A 108 0.04 -9.75 -6.04
C GLY A 108 0.97 -9.87 -4.84
N ILE A 109 0.59 -9.27 -3.73
CA ILE A 109 1.31 -9.37 -2.45
C ILE A 109 0.55 -10.32 -1.54
N ASN A 110 1.17 -11.47 -1.24
CA ASN A 110 0.57 -12.46 -0.38
C ASN A 110 0.64 -12.03 1.10
N GLN A 111 -0.29 -12.52 1.89
CA GLN A 111 -0.16 -12.52 3.34
C GLN A 111 0.77 -13.67 3.77
N CYS A 112 1.30 -13.58 5.00
CA CYS A 112 2.01 -14.70 5.58
C CYS A 112 1.09 -15.94 5.62
N GLU A 113 1.55 -17.06 5.08
CA GLU A 113 0.83 -18.34 5.14
C GLU A 113 1.43 -19.25 6.21
N GLU A 114 0.61 -20.13 6.78
CA GLU A 114 1.14 -21.25 7.58
C GLU A 114 1.96 -22.14 6.66
N SER A 115 3.22 -22.35 6.99
CA SER A 115 4.07 -23.26 6.22
C SER A 115 3.67 -24.71 6.46
N PRO A 116 3.19 -25.46 5.45
CA PRO A 116 2.91 -26.88 5.61
C PRO A 116 4.18 -27.72 5.86
N ALA A 117 5.36 -27.18 5.61
CA ALA A 117 6.63 -27.87 5.78
C ALA A 117 7.06 -28.01 7.25
N THR A 118 6.44 -27.24 8.14
CA THR A 118 6.67 -27.35 9.57
C THR A 118 5.42 -27.91 10.21
N SER A 119 5.45 -29.17 10.55
CA SER A 119 4.40 -29.87 11.28
C SER A 119 4.17 -29.29 12.69
N GLY A 120 3.88 -28.03 12.78
CA GLY A 120 3.62 -27.26 13.99
C GLY A 120 4.15 -25.84 13.90
N ASN A 121 3.33 -24.90 13.48
CA ASN A 121 3.44 -23.48 13.79
C ASN A 121 4.52 -22.64 13.09
N GLY A 122 4.92 -22.95 11.85
CA GLY A 122 5.78 -22.06 11.06
C GLY A 122 5.00 -21.12 10.14
N TYR A 123 5.39 -19.84 10.12
CA TYR A 123 4.89 -18.86 9.16
C TYR A 123 5.94 -18.57 8.11
N THR A 124 5.54 -18.55 6.83
CA THR A 124 6.36 -18.00 5.77
C THR A 124 6.18 -16.48 5.73
N PRO A 125 7.24 -15.72 5.50
CA PRO A 125 7.13 -14.28 5.25
C PRO A 125 6.31 -14.01 4.00
N ARG A 126 5.88 -12.76 3.85
CA ARG A 126 5.12 -12.29 2.69
C ARG A 126 5.93 -12.42 1.42
N ASP A 127 5.32 -13.01 0.41
CA ASP A 127 5.89 -13.18 -0.91
C ASP A 127 5.16 -12.31 -1.93
N LEU A 128 5.82 -12.08 -3.07
CA LEU A 128 5.21 -11.48 -4.24
C LEU A 128 4.93 -12.56 -5.28
N TYR A 129 3.78 -12.48 -5.91
CA TYR A 129 3.38 -13.34 -7.00
C TYR A 129 3.15 -12.53 -8.27
N LEU A 130 3.76 -12.94 -9.36
CA LEU A 130 3.50 -12.39 -10.69
C LEU A 130 2.55 -13.32 -11.43
N PHE A 131 1.43 -12.77 -11.91
CA PHE A 131 0.41 -13.46 -12.67
C PHE A 131 0.33 -12.89 -14.08
N LYS A 132 -0.05 -13.72 -15.04
CA LYS A 132 -0.28 -13.31 -16.43
C LYS A 132 -1.69 -13.62 -16.85
N GLU A 133 -2.42 -12.61 -17.37
CA GLU A 133 -3.80 -12.71 -17.88
C GLU A 133 -4.86 -13.04 -16.82
N SER A 134 -4.55 -13.87 -15.85
CA SER A 134 -5.47 -14.23 -14.76
C SER A 134 -4.73 -14.67 -13.50
N PHE A 135 -5.41 -14.69 -12.36
CA PHE A 135 -4.87 -15.17 -11.09
C PHE A 135 -4.67 -16.70 -11.06
N ASP A 136 -5.18 -17.42 -12.05
CA ASP A 136 -4.90 -18.87 -12.25
C ASP A 136 -3.50 -19.13 -12.80
N ASN A 137 -2.89 -18.13 -13.45
CA ASN A 137 -1.63 -18.27 -14.16
C ASN A 137 -0.50 -17.56 -13.43
N LYS A 138 -0.06 -18.11 -12.28
CA LYS A 138 1.12 -17.66 -11.55
C LYS A 138 2.39 -18.04 -12.33
N ILE A 139 3.10 -17.03 -12.86
CA ILE A 139 4.30 -17.23 -13.68
C ILE A 139 5.59 -17.09 -12.88
N ARG A 140 5.57 -16.37 -11.75
CA ARG A 140 6.75 -16.18 -10.89
C ARG A 140 6.35 -15.96 -9.45
N GLU A 141 7.26 -16.33 -8.55
CA GLU A 141 7.18 -16.09 -7.13
C GLU A 141 8.50 -15.46 -6.65
N TYR A 142 8.42 -14.44 -5.81
CA TYR A 142 9.57 -13.75 -5.25
C TYR A 142 9.53 -13.88 -3.74
N HIS A 143 10.59 -14.38 -3.15
CA HIS A 143 10.75 -14.49 -1.70
C HIS A 143 11.35 -13.20 -1.16
N LEU A 144 10.52 -12.34 -0.58
CA LEU A 144 10.94 -11.01 -0.09
C LEU A 144 11.81 -11.06 1.15
N TYR A 145 11.68 -12.12 1.94
CA TYR A 145 12.36 -12.23 3.21
C TYR A 145 13.03 -13.59 3.32
N GLN A 146 14.37 -13.59 3.43
CA GLN A 146 15.12 -14.78 3.80
C GLN A 146 14.97 -14.99 5.31
N SER A 147 13.88 -15.57 5.73
CA SER A 147 13.67 -15.87 7.14
C SER A 147 13.78 -17.32 7.43
N PRO A 148 14.44 -17.69 8.53
CA PRO A 148 14.23 -19.00 9.10
C PRO A 148 12.75 -19.12 9.47
N VAL A 149 12.17 -20.28 9.25
CA VAL A 149 10.86 -20.61 9.79
C VAL A 149 10.91 -20.43 11.31
N ILE A 150 10.15 -19.46 11.81
CA ILE A 150 10.08 -19.24 13.25
C ILE A 150 9.01 -20.17 13.77
N SER A 151 9.40 -21.14 14.60
CA SER A 151 8.46 -21.91 15.39
C SER A 151 7.92 -21.01 16.50
N LEU A 152 6.67 -20.61 16.37
CA LEU A 152 6.03 -19.69 17.30
C LEU A 152 4.89 -20.39 18.04
N ASP A 153 4.74 -20.12 19.33
CA ASP A 153 3.51 -20.46 20.03
C ASP A 153 2.34 -19.60 19.51
N ASP A 154 1.09 -19.98 19.77
CA ASP A 154 -0.10 -19.34 19.19
C ASP A 154 -0.22 -17.84 19.52
N LYS A 155 0.40 -17.39 20.60
CA LYS A 155 0.40 -15.99 21.00
C LYS A 155 1.33 -15.13 20.15
N VAL A 156 2.44 -15.69 19.71
CA VAL A 156 3.47 -15.02 18.89
C VAL A 156 3.08 -15.04 17.40
N LYS A 157 2.17 -15.90 16.97
CA LYS A 157 1.67 -15.99 15.58
C LYS A 157 1.10 -14.67 15.06
N PHE A 158 0.26 -14.01 15.84
CA PHE A 158 -0.34 -12.72 15.46
C PHE A 158 0.72 -11.62 15.32
N GLU A 159 1.72 -11.63 16.18
CA GLU A 159 2.81 -10.66 16.19
C GLU A 159 3.70 -10.76 14.94
N CYS A 160 3.84 -11.96 14.35
CA CYS A 160 4.55 -12.13 13.07
C CYS A 160 3.87 -11.42 11.90
N PHE A 161 2.54 -11.46 11.83
CA PHE A 161 1.79 -10.75 10.80
C PHE A 161 2.07 -9.26 10.84
N GLU A 162 2.05 -8.67 12.03
CA GLU A 162 2.30 -7.26 12.23
C GLU A 162 3.75 -6.88 11.93
N PHE A 163 4.69 -7.76 12.26
CA PHE A 163 6.11 -7.52 12.00
C PHE A 163 6.40 -7.28 10.52
N TYR A 164 5.76 -8.06 9.63
CA TYR A 164 5.90 -7.90 8.18
C TYR A 164 4.94 -6.88 7.57
N ASN A 165 4.17 -6.18 8.40
CA ASN A 165 3.27 -5.15 7.90
C ASN A 165 4.08 -4.03 7.22
N ALA A 166 3.70 -3.69 5.99
CA ALA A 166 4.41 -2.72 5.17
C ALA A 166 3.44 -1.94 4.27
N VAL A 167 3.90 -0.82 3.78
CA VAL A 167 3.26 -0.06 2.70
C VAL A 167 3.96 -0.40 1.39
N TYR A 168 3.18 -0.65 0.36
CA TYR A 168 3.65 -1.04 -0.96
C TYR A 168 3.25 0.02 -1.98
N ARG A 169 4.19 0.41 -2.87
CA ARG A 169 3.91 1.30 -4.00
C ARG A 169 4.71 0.84 -5.22
N ILE A 170 4.02 0.73 -6.34
CA ILE A 170 4.66 0.43 -7.61
C ILE A 170 5.20 1.73 -8.22
N ARG A 171 6.38 1.65 -8.84
CA ARG A 171 6.92 2.75 -9.64
C ARG A 171 5.97 3.08 -10.79
N PRO A 172 5.74 4.35 -11.17
CA PRO A 172 4.81 4.68 -12.26
C PRO A 172 5.06 3.93 -13.57
N ASN A 173 6.32 3.62 -13.90
CA ASN A 173 6.69 2.82 -15.09
C ASN A 173 6.60 1.29 -14.86
N CYS A 174 6.01 0.83 -13.78
CA CYS A 174 5.76 -0.57 -13.44
C CYS A 174 6.99 -1.50 -13.39
N THR A 175 8.23 -0.96 -13.31
CA THR A 175 9.45 -1.79 -13.32
C THR A 175 9.92 -2.21 -11.93
N GLN A 176 9.54 -1.46 -10.88
CA GLN A 176 10.02 -1.66 -9.52
C GLN A 176 8.89 -1.50 -8.50
N LEU A 177 9.00 -2.22 -7.39
CA LEU A 177 8.12 -2.11 -6.23
C LEU A 177 8.89 -1.57 -5.04
N ALA A 178 8.39 -0.52 -4.40
CA ALA A 178 8.88 -0.01 -3.13
C ALA A 178 8.07 -0.61 -1.97
N ILE A 179 8.77 -0.96 -0.89
CA ILE A 179 8.22 -1.58 0.31
C ILE A 179 8.76 -0.82 1.53
N ALA A 180 7.93 -0.06 2.22
CA ALA A 180 8.29 0.61 3.46
C ALA A 180 7.73 -0.17 4.65
N MET A 181 8.61 -0.75 5.47
CA MET A 181 8.20 -1.63 6.57
C MET A 181 7.73 -0.82 7.77
N LYS A 182 6.59 -1.22 8.32
CA LYS A 182 6.00 -0.53 9.47
C LYS A 182 6.73 -0.81 10.77
N MET A 183 7.25 -2.03 10.94
CA MET A 183 7.90 -2.49 12.18
C MET A 183 9.42 -2.56 12.09
N LEU A 184 10.00 -2.27 10.93
CA LEU A 184 11.44 -2.16 10.70
C LEU A 184 11.78 -0.80 10.11
N ALA A 185 12.93 -0.23 10.49
CA ALA A 185 13.46 0.99 9.89
C ALA A 185 14.05 0.70 8.49
N GLN A 186 13.27 0.05 7.62
CA GLN A 186 13.72 -0.44 6.32
C GLN A 186 12.76 -0.03 5.21
N VAL A 187 13.33 0.47 4.11
CA VAL A 187 12.68 0.58 2.81
C VAL A 187 13.40 -0.35 1.85
N SER A 188 12.64 -1.18 1.15
CA SER A 188 13.15 -2.11 0.14
C SER A 188 12.66 -1.71 -1.23
N VAL A 189 13.49 -1.95 -2.25
CA VAL A 189 13.13 -1.82 -3.67
C VAL A 189 13.32 -3.16 -4.33
N VAL A 190 12.29 -3.67 -4.98
CA VAL A 190 12.31 -4.94 -5.71
C VAL A 190 12.17 -4.65 -7.19
N ASP A 191 13.10 -5.16 -7.99
CA ASP A 191 13.00 -5.17 -9.44
C ASP A 191 12.02 -6.27 -9.87
N ILE A 192 10.98 -5.91 -10.63
CA ILE A 192 9.89 -6.83 -10.97
C ILE A 192 10.33 -7.86 -12.02
N GLU A 193 11.25 -7.50 -12.91
CA GLU A 193 11.74 -8.42 -13.93
C GLU A 193 12.69 -9.47 -13.35
N THR A 194 13.64 -9.04 -12.52
CA THR A 194 14.70 -9.91 -12.01
C THR A 194 14.39 -10.52 -10.64
N GLY A 195 13.58 -9.84 -9.82
CA GLY A 195 13.35 -10.15 -8.41
C GLY A 195 14.50 -9.71 -7.50
N GLU A 196 15.47 -8.95 -8.04
CA GLU A 196 16.55 -8.40 -7.21
C GLU A 196 15.98 -7.43 -6.18
N GLN A 197 16.36 -7.63 -4.93
CA GLN A 197 15.92 -6.78 -3.82
C GLN A 197 17.09 -5.98 -3.27
N ARG A 198 16.91 -4.67 -3.13
CA ARG A 198 17.82 -3.75 -2.46
C ARG A 198 17.17 -3.20 -1.21
N ASN A 199 17.89 -3.22 -0.09
CA ASN A 199 17.36 -2.81 1.21
C ASN A 199 18.14 -1.63 1.74
N TYR A 200 17.44 -0.54 2.06
CA TYR A 200 17.95 0.57 2.84
C TYR A 200 17.46 0.45 4.28
N ARG A 201 18.40 0.39 5.23
CA ARG A 201 18.14 0.31 6.67
C ARG A 201 18.74 1.51 7.38
N MET A 202 17.94 2.22 8.16
CA MET A 202 18.37 3.43 8.85
C MET A 202 19.21 3.18 10.09
N LYS A 203 19.03 2.07 10.78
CA LYS A 203 19.73 1.69 12.00
C LYS A 203 20.04 0.20 11.97
N GLU A 204 20.87 -0.27 12.89
CA GLU A 204 20.98 -1.69 13.18
C GLU A 204 19.57 -2.25 13.33
N SER A 205 19.22 -3.07 12.37
CA SER A 205 17.87 -3.59 12.30
C SER A 205 17.64 -4.56 13.42
N LEU A 206 16.46 -4.47 14.03
CA LEU A 206 15.93 -5.55 14.84
C LEU A 206 16.04 -6.86 14.06
N THR A 207 16.56 -7.87 14.71
CA THR A 207 16.50 -9.24 14.20
C THR A 207 15.22 -9.88 14.72
N TYR A 208 14.80 -11.02 14.16
CA TYR A 208 13.63 -11.74 14.66
C TYR A 208 13.63 -12.03 16.16
N PRO A 209 14.77 -12.40 16.78
CA PRO A 209 14.86 -12.55 18.22
C PRO A 209 14.57 -11.28 19.03
N ASP A 210 14.67 -10.12 18.38
CA ASP A 210 14.44 -8.81 19.01
C ASP A 210 12.97 -8.36 18.94
N ILE A 211 12.08 -9.15 18.29
CA ILE A 211 10.66 -8.88 18.32
C ILE A 211 10.18 -8.97 19.75
N GLU A 212 9.77 -7.84 20.29
CA GLU A 212 9.17 -7.79 21.62
C GLU A 212 7.95 -8.70 21.65
N LYS A 213 7.83 -9.52 22.69
CA LYS A 213 6.65 -10.39 22.90
C LYS A 213 5.33 -9.62 23.03
N ASP A 214 5.42 -8.31 23.25
CA ASP A 214 4.33 -7.37 23.29
C ASP A 214 4.51 -6.36 22.14
N ILE A 215 3.72 -6.50 21.08
CA ILE A 215 3.79 -5.62 19.90
C ILE A 215 3.64 -4.15 20.24
N TYR A 216 2.88 -3.79 21.27
CA TYR A 216 2.70 -2.41 21.69
C TYR A 216 3.96 -1.76 22.26
N LYS A 217 4.96 -2.54 22.65
CA LYS A 217 6.29 -2.06 23.02
C LYS A 217 7.23 -1.90 21.85
N SER A 218 6.87 -2.43 20.69
CA SER A 218 7.64 -2.29 19.46
C SER A 218 7.53 -0.87 18.90
N ARG A 219 8.48 -0.52 18.03
CA ARG A 219 8.49 0.77 17.36
C ARG A 219 7.78 0.70 16.02
N ARG A 220 7.05 1.77 15.69
CA ARG A 220 6.50 2.04 14.37
C ARG A 220 7.47 2.93 13.60
N TYR A 221 7.85 2.54 12.37
CA TYR A 221 8.84 3.26 11.59
C TYR A 221 8.23 3.98 10.39
N TYR A 222 7.49 3.29 9.53
CA TYR A 222 6.86 3.89 8.37
C TYR A 222 5.35 3.71 8.40
N GLU A 223 4.60 4.75 8.06
CA GLU A 223 3.13 4.70 8.09
C GLU A 223 2.50 4.75 6.71
N THR A 224 3.00 5.63 5.86
CA THR A 224 2.52 5.81 4.50
C THR A 224 3.66 6.12 3.56
N MET A 225 3.43 5.93 2.26
CA MET A 225 4.43 6.14 1.21
C MET A 225 3.75 6.66 -0.05
N ALA A 226 4.41 7.61 -0.72
CA ALA A 226 4.08 8.08 -2.06
C ALA A 226 5.31 7.93 -2.97
N VAL A 227 5.10 7.79 -4.27
CA VAL A 227 6.20 7.59 -5.22
C VAL A 227 5.96 8.36 -6.51
N ASN A 228 7.04 8.80 -7.15
CA ASN A 228 7.08 9.23 -8.55
C ASN A 228 8.17 8.46 -9.30
N ASP A 229 8.47 8.82 -10.55
CA ASP A 229 9.49 8.14 -11.34
C ASP A 229 10.92 8.28 -10.80
N GLN A 230 11.19 9.29 -9.99
CA GLN A 230 12.53 9.60 -9.47
C GLN A 230 12.71 9.14 -8.02
N TYR A 231 11.68 9.29 -7.18
CA TYR A 231 11.83 9.17 -5.74
C TYR A 231 10.71 8.36 -5.07
N ILE A 232 11.07 7.83 -3.91
CA ILE A 232 10.20 7.19 -2.93
C ILE A 232 10.12 8.11 -1.72
N PHE A 233 8.94 8.59 -1.36
CA PHE A 233 8.65 9.42 -0.20
C PHE A 233 8.01 8.55 0.88
N ALA A 234 8.66 8.35 2.01
CA ALA A 234 8.18 7.50 3.09
C ALA A 234 8.04 8.30 4.39
N LEU A 235 6.83 8.37 4.93
CA LEU A 235 6.55 9.07 6.19
C LEU A 235 7.16 8.27 7.35
N TYR A 236 8.16 8.86 8.02
CA TYR A 236 8.96 8.21 9.05
C TYR A 236 8.52 8.62 10.46
N VAL A 237 7.92 7.69 11.19
CA VAL A 237 7.31 7.94 12.51
C VAL A 237 8.33 7.77 13.64
N ASP A 238 9.06 6.66 13.70
CA ASP A 238 10.05 6.30 14.74
C ASP A 238 9.52 6.45 16.18
N ALA A 239 8.35 5.94 16.45
CA ALA A 239 7.70 6.03 17.76
C ALA A 239 7.38 4.66 18.36
N VAL A 240 7.44 4.53 19.68
CA VAL A 240 6.98 3.34 20.38
C VAL A 240 5.45 3.32 20.37
N MET A 241 4.85 2.23 19.90
CA MET A 241 3.40 2.15 19.62
C MET A 241 2.53 2.45 20.85
N LYS A 242 2.94 2.00 22.04
CA LYS A 242 2.20 2.28 23.29
C LYS A 242 2.21 3.77 23.71
N ASP A 243 3.21 4.52 23.25
CA ASP A 243 3.41 5.92 23.64
C ASP A 243 2.70 6.90 22.69
N VAL A 244 2.28 6.39 21.50
CA VAL A 244 1.61 7.18 20.47
C VAL A 244 0.37 6.43 19.99
N PRO A 245 -0.85 6.87 20.37
CA PRO A 245 -2.06 6.21 19.89
C PRO A 245 -2.25 6.41 18.38
N PRO A 246 -2.88 5.45 17.67
CA PRO A 246 -3.27 5.66 16.28
C PRO A 246 -4.29 6.84 16.14
N PRO A 247 -4.28 7.54 15.00
CA PRO A 247 -3.43 7.36 13.84
C PRO A 247 -1.99 7.84 14.06
N TYR A 248 -1.02 7.03 13.65
CA TYR A 248 0.39 7.42 13.75
C TYR A 248 0.70 8.57 12.80
N SER A 249 1.50 9.52 13.27
CA SER A 249 1.87 10.72 12.51
C SER A 249 3.33 11.07 12.69
N SER A 250 3.85 11.92 11.82
CA SER A 250 5.23 12.39 11.85
C SER A 250 5.42 13.77 11.24
N HIS A 251 6.54 14.40 11.58
CA HIS A 251 7.06 15.61 10.96
C HIS A 251 8.20 15.33 9.97
N VAL A 252 8.47 14.05 9.66
CA VAL A 252 9.65 13.64 8.89
C VAL A 252 9.24 12.73 7.74
N ILE A 253 9.71 13.11 6.53
CA ILE A 253 9.58 12.29 5.33
C ILE A 253 10.99 11.96 4.84
N HIS A 254 11.29 10.67 4.72
CA HIS A 254 12.49 10.17 4.07
C HIS A 254 12.26 10.07 2.57
N VAL A 255 13.20 10.59 1.79
CA VAL A 255 13.17 10.51 0.34
C VAL A 255 14.34 9.65 -0.12
N LEU A 256 14.03 8.57 -0.84
CA LEU A 256 15.01 7.63 -1.38
C LEU A 256 14.91 7.60 -2.90
N THR A 257 16.02 7.29 -3.55
CA THR A 257 16.03 6.95 -4.97
C THR A 257 15.50 5.52 -5.19
N TRP A 258 15.16 5.17 -6.41
CA TRP A 258 14.79 3.80 -6.78
C TRP A 258 15.96 2.81 -6.76
N ASN A 259 17.19 3.28 -6.54
CA ASN A 259 18.33 2.40 -6.21
C ASN A 259 18.37 2.02 -4.72
N GLY A 260 17.45 2.55 -3.90
CA GLY A 260 17.39 2.33 -2.47
C GLY A 260 18.36 3.22 -1.67
N GLU A 261 18.90 4.28 -2.28
CA GLU A 261 19.81 5.22 -1.62
C GLU A 261 19.04 6.41 -1.02
N PRO A 262 19.42 6.92 0.16
CA PRO A 262 18.83 8.12 0.71
C PRO A 262 19.19 9.33 -0.14
N ALA A 263 18.17 10.11 -0.52
CA ALA A 263 18.34 11.35 -1.28
C ALA A 263 18.13 12.58 -0.40
N TYR A 264 16.99 12.66 0.29
CA TYR A 264 16.63 13.81 1.12
C TYR A 264 15.94 13.39 2.40
N LYS A 265 15.92 14.32 3.36
CA LYS A 265 15.10 14.26 4.55
C LYS A 265 14.29 15.55 4.64
N ILE A 266 12.98 15.46 4.42
CA ILE A 266 12.08 16.60 4.49
C ILE A 266 11.53 16.70 5.92
N HIS A 267 11.58 17.90 6.48
CA HIS A 267 10.92 18.23 7.74
C HIS A 267 9.72 19.12 7.44
N VAL A 268 8.57 18.79 7.98
CA VAL A 268 7.33 19.56 7.91
C VAL A 268 6.92 20.02 9.30
N ASP A 269 6.23 21.15 9.38
CA ASP A 269 5.82 21.71 10.66
C ASP A 269 4.59 20.99 11.24
N GLU A 270 3.79 20.37 10.37
CA GLU A 270 2.56 19.70 10.73
C GLU A 270 2.79 18.24 11.10
N SER A 271 1.92 17.68 11.96
CA SER A 271 1.93 16.26 12.34
C SER A 271 1.17 15.43 11.31
N ILE A 272 1.87 15.03 10.25
CA ILE A 272 1.31 14.37 9.07
C ILE A 272 1.04 12.88 9.34
N ARG A 273 -0.11 12.38 8.88
CA ARG A 273 -0.47 10.95 8.91
C ARG A 273 -0.55 10.28 7.55
N TYR A 274 -0.87 11.04 6.48
CA TYR A 274 -0.93 10.52 5.11
C TYR A 274 -0.22 11.45 4.16
N ILE A 275 0.45 10.87 3.16
CA ILE A 275 1.07 11.59 2.05
C ILE A 275 0.67 10.97 0.71
N THR A 276 0.56 11.80 -0.30
CA THR A 276 0.40 11.40 -1.71
C THR A 276 1.03 12.44 -2.62
N LEU A 277 1.21 12.11 -3.89
CA LEU A 277 1.74 13.01 -4.92
C LEU A 277 0.64 13.33 -5.92
N ASP A 278 0.76 14.49 -6.58
CA ASP A 278 -0.02 14.76 -7.79
C ASP A 278 0.44 13.86 -8.95
N THR A 279 -0.30 13.90 -10.06
CA THR A 279 -0.01 13.09 -11.25
C THR A 279 1.28 13.49 -11.97
N PHE A 280 1.83 14.66 -11.69
CA PHE A 280 3.09 15.14 -12.26
C PHE A 280 4.28 14.91 -11.34
N GLY A 281 4.01 14.60 -10.05
CA GLY A 281 5.03 14.34 -9.06
C GLY A 281 5.75 15.57 -8.52
N ASP A 282 5.25 16.79 -8.81
CA ASP A 282 5.85 18.05 -8.40
C ASP A 282 5.27 18.62 -7.11
N THR A 283 4.12 18.08 -6.67
CA THR A 283 3.44 18.51 -5.45
C THR A 283 3.20 17.32 -4.53
N LEU A 284 3.70 17.43 -3.31
CA LEU A 284 3.39 16.50 -2.22
C LEU A 284 2.17 17.03 -1.46
N TYR A 285 1.11 16.26 -1.44
CA TYR A 285 -0.05 16.49 -0.59
C TYR A 285 0.07 15.70 0.70
N ALA A 286 -0.34 16.31 1.81
CA ALA A 286 -0.30 15.69 3.11
C ALA A 286 -1.57 16.00 3.92
N ILE A 287 -1.99 15.03 4.74
CA ILE A 287 -3.10 15.19 5.68
C ILE A 287 -2.55 15.01 7.08
N ASP A 288 -2.85 15.95 7.96
CA ASP A 288 -2.48 15.91 9.37
C ASP A 288 -3.47 15.09 10.22
N VAL A 289 -3.22 15.00 11.52
CA VAL A 289 -4.06 14.29 12.49
C VAL A 289 -5.42 14.97 12.74
N ALA A 290 -5.58 16.22 12.32
CA ALA A 290 -6.83 16.98 12.43
C ALA A 290 -7.61 17.03 11.09
N ASP A 291 -7.22 16.23 10.11
CA ASP A 291 -7.81 16.18 8.77
C ASP A 291 -7.58 17.42 7.89
N ASN A 292 -6.63 18.29 8.24
CA ASN A 292 -6.24 19.39 7.38
C ASN A 292 -5.39 18.88 6.20
N LEU A 293 -5.65 19.45 5.01
CA LEU A 293 -4.88 19.16 3.79
C LEU A 293 -3.83 20.24 3.56
N TYR A 294 -2.59 19.80 3.32
CA TYR A 294 -1.44 20.65 3.00
C TYR A 294 -0.88 20.26 1.63
N SER A 295 -0.19 21.22 1.00
CA SER A 295 0.55 20.99 -0.25
C SER A 295 1.94 21.59 -0.13
N TYR A 296 2.94 20.84 -0.59
CA TYR A 296 4.34 21.23 -0.59
C TYR A 296 4.88 21.13 -2.02
N ASP A 297 5.48 22.21 -2.50
CA ASP A 297 6.18 22.21 -3.79
C ASP A 297 7.50 21.45 -3.64
N ILE A 298 7.64 20.35 -4.36
CA ILE A 298 8.81 19.48 -4.39
C ILE A 298 9.50 19.46 -5.76
N SER A 299 9.15 20.37 -6.65
CA SER A 299 9.69 20.44 -8.03
C SER A 299 11.20 20.69 -8.10
N ARG A 300 11.82 21.05 -6.95
CA ARG A 300 13.25 21.35 -6.86
C ARG A 300 14.08 20.24 -6.18
N LEU A 301 13.49 19.10 -5.86
CA LEU A 301 14.20 17.97 -5.26
C LEU A 301 15.03 17.20 -6.29
#